data_b11799645f5dd4f9f144ea51b31efcfe
#
_entry.id   b11799645f5dd4f9f144ea51b31efcfe
#
_cell.length_a   1.000
_cell.length_b   1.000
_cell.length_c   1.000
_cell.angle_alpha   90.00
_cell.angle_beta   90.00
_cell.angle_gamma   90.00
#
_symmetry.space_group_name_H-M   'P 1'
#
loop_
_entity.id
_entity.type
_entity.pdbx_description
1 polymer ?
#
loop_
_entity_poly.entity_id
_entity_poly.type
_entity_poly.pdbx_seq_one_letter_code
_entity_poly.pdbx_strand_id
1 'polypeptide(L)'
;VGCGKTVLAFGAIAMTCACGYQAAMMAPTEILARQHYESAKAMLEPLGIHCGLLIGSMRPKAKREAQEACANGEYQAVFGTHALISEKVAYQKLGLVVTDEQHRFGVMQRSTLQQKGADGTKAPHVLVMSATPIPRTLALILYGDLDVSIVDELPPGRTPVKTRVVPEEKRAGMYGFLRQ
;
A
#
# COMPACT_ATOMS: atom_id res chain seq x y z
N VAL A 1 11.25 8.09 -3.73
CA VAL A 1 11.48 6.85 -2.97
C VAL A 1 12.12 7.22 -1.64
N GLY A 2 11.67 6.63 -0.52
CA GLY A 2 12.25 6.88 0.82
C GLY A 2 11.71 8.11 1.55
N CYS A 3 10.69 8.81 1.05
CA CYS A 3 10.11 10.01 1.69
C CYS A 3 9.11 9.70 2.82
N GLY A 4 9.09 8.48 3.37
CA GLY A 4 8.25 8.14 4.52
C GLY A 4 6.78 7.79 4.22
N LYS A 5 6.34 7.61 2.97
CA LYS A 5 4.94 7.26 2.63
C LYS A 5 4.40 6.06 3.42
N THR A 6 5.20 5.03 3.60
CA THR A 6 4.81 3.82 4.33
C THR A 6 4.49 4.11 5.80
N VAL A 7 5.24 5.01 6.45
CA VAL A 7 4.96 5.41 7.84
C VAL A 7 3.66 6.18 7.94
N LEU A 8 3.36 7.06 6.97
CA LEU A 8 2.07 7.76 6.90
C LEU A 8 0.91 6.77 6.73
N ALA A 9 1.09 5.75 5.89
CA ALA A 9 0.10 4.69 5.72
C ALA A 9 -0.14 3.93 7.03
N PHE A 10 0.91 3.56 7.75
CA PHE A 10 0.78 2.87 9.04
C PHE A 10 0.13 3.76 10.10
N GLY A 11 0.41 5.07 10.09
CA GLY A 11 -0.30 6.04 10.94
C GLY A 11 -1.79 6.09 10.65
N ALA A 12 -2.19 6.15 9.37
CA ALA A 12 -3.59 6.13 8.97
C ALA A 12 -4.29 4.80 9.35
N ILE A 13 -3.59 3.66 9.19
CA ILE A 13 -4.07 2.34 9.63
C ILE A 13 -4.29 2.34 11.14
N ALA A 14 -3.31 2.81 11.92
CA ALA A 14 -3.41 2.86 13.39
C ALA A 14 -4.60 3.70 13.84
N MET A 15 -4.81 4.88 13.26
CA MET A 15 -5.95 5.74 13.54
C MET A 15 -7.28 5.05 13.23
N THR A 16 -7.35 4.36 12.09
CA THR A 16 -8.55 3.61 11.67
C THR A 16 -8.88 2.50 12.67
N CYS A 17 -7.86 1.73 13.07
CA CYS A 17 -8.02 0.65 14.04
C CYS A 17 -8.41 1.17 15.43
N ALA A 18 -7.84 2.30 15.85
CA ALA A 18 -8.21 2.96 17.12
C ALA A 18 -9.69 3.44 17.14
N CYS A 19 -10.26 3.73 15.95
CA CYS A 19 -11.69 4.05 15.81
C CYS A 19 -12.60 2.80 15.74
N GLY A 20 -12.07 1.60 15.91
CA GLY A 20 -12.82 0.34 15.88
C GLY A 20 -13.15 -0.18 14.49
N TYR A 21 -12.41 0.27 13.47
CA TYR A 21 -12.52 -0.21 12.09
C TYR A 21 -11.33 -1.05 11.69
N GLN A 22 -11.49 -1.83 10.64
CA GLN A 22 -10.41 -2.57 10.00
C GLN A 22 -9.80 -1.75 8.87
N ALA A 23 -8.50 -1.97 8.62
CA ALA A 23 -7.78 -1.38 7.49
C ALA A 23 -7.13 -2.47 6.64
N ALA A 24 -7.13 -2.29 5.32
CA ALA A 24 -6.49 -3.18 4.37
C ALA A 24 -5.40 -2.43 3.60
N MET A 25 -4.19 -2.98 3.52
CA MET A 25 -3.10 -2.42 2.72
C MET A 25 -2.71 -3.37 1.59
N MET A 26 -2.85 -2.89 0.37
CA MET A 26 -2.54 -3.65 -0.84
C MET A 26 -1.20 -3.24 -1.42
N ALA A 27 -0.42 -4.25 -1.80
CA ALA A 27 0.82 -4.10 -2.54
C ALA A 27 0.72 -4.79 -3.92
N PRO A 28 1.48 -4.34 -4.92
CA PRO A 28 1.43 -4.89 -6.28
C PRO A 28 1.98 -6.32 -6.38
N THR A 29 2.86 -6.69 -5.46
CA THR A 29 3.49 -8.02 -5.43
C THR A 29 3.43 -8.65 -4.05
N GLU A 30 3.51 -9.97 -3.98
CA GLU A 30 3.53 -10.71 -2.71
C GLU A 30 4.78 -10.41 -1.86
N ILE A 31 5.90 -10.12 -2.51
CA ILE A 31 7.14 -9.74 -1.82
C ILE A 31 6.94 -8.42 -1.08
N LEU A 32 6.39 -7.41 -1.73
CA LEU A 32 6.09 -6.12 -1.10
C LEU A 32 5.00 -6.24 -0.04
N ALA A 33 3.98 -7.06 -0.28
CA ALA A 33 2.95 -7.33 0.72
C ALA A 33 3.53 -7.93 2.01
N ARG A 34 4.44 -8.89 1.89
CA ARG A 34 5.17 -9.46 3.03
C ARG A 34 6.05 -8.44 3.72
N GLN A 35 6.79 -7.62 2.95
CA GLN A 35 7.64 -6.58 3.51
C GLN A 35 6.82 -5.55 4.30
N HIS A 36 5.69 -5.11 3.77
CA HIS A 36 4.78 -4.21 4.48
C HIS A 36 4.20 -4.88 5.74
N TYR A 37 3.79 -6.15 5.65
CA TYR A 37 3.29 -6.89 6.78
C TYR A 37 4.32 -6.99 7.92
N GLU A 38 5.56 -7.40 7.63
CA GLU A 38 6.61 -7.51 8.65
C GLU A 38 6.94 -6.15 9.30
N SER A 39 7.03 -5.09 8.48
CA SER A 39 7.28 -3.74 8.98
C SER A 39 6.10 -3.22 9.83
N ALA A 40 4.88 -3.47 9.39
CA ALA A 40 3.68 -3.07 10.12
C ALA A 40 3.52 -3.86 11.42
N LYS A 41 3.79 -5.15 11.40
CA LYS A 41 3.76 -6.01 12.59
C LYS A 41 4.67 -5.46 13.68
N ALA A 42 5.91 -5.09 13.34
CA ALA A 42 6.84 -4.50 14.29
C ALA A 42 6.37 -3.16 14.90
N MET A 43 5.57 -2.38 14.15
CA MET A 43 5.12 -1.05 14.57
C MET A 43 3.73 -1.04 15.20
N LEU A 44 2.82 -1.88 14.73
CA LEU A 44 1.40 -1.83 15.09
C LEU A 44 1.01 -2.87 16.17
N GLU A 45 1.65 -4.04 16.22
CA GLU A 45 1.35 -5.02 17.26
C GLU A 45 1.66 -4.53 18.69
N PRO A 46 2.74 -3.75 18.93
CA PRO A 46 2.94 -3.12 20.24
C PRO A 46 1.84 -2.14 20.66
N LEU A 47 1.04 -1.66 19.70
CA LEU A 47 -0.14 -0.81 19.95
C LEU A 47 -1.43 -1.63 20.16
N GLY A 48 -1.34 -2.97 20.19
CA GLY A 48 -2.48 -3.86 20.32
C GLY A 48 -3.26 -4.10 19.03
N ILE A 49 -2.69 -3.74 17.86
CA ILE A 49 -3.34 -3.92 16.56
C ILE A 49 -2.88 -5.24 15.94
N HIS A 50 -3.79 -6.18 15.80
CA HIS A 50 -3.51 -7.49 15.22
C HIS A 50 -3.36 -7.40 13.70
N CYS A 51 -2.16 -7.74 13.21
CA CYS A 51 -1.83 -7.72 11.79
C CYS A 51 -2.02 -9.08 11.14
N GLY A 52 -2.62 -9.11 9.95
CA GLY A 52 -2.81 -10.30 9.13
C GLY A 52 -2.20 -10.17 7.73
N LEU A 53 -1.80 -11.30 7.14
CA LEU A 53 -1.30 -11.38 5.77
C LEU A 53 -2.24 -12.26 4.93
N LEU A 54 -2.64 -11.79 3.75
CA LEU A 54 -3.45 -12.54 2.79
C LEU A 54 -2.89 -12.37 1.37
N ILE A 55 -2.25 -13.42 0.85
CA ILE A 55 -1.63 -13.44 -0.47
C ILE A 55 -2.03 -14.70 -1.25
N GLY A 56 -1.82 -14.68 -2.57
CA GLY A 56 -2.23 -15.74 -3.48
C GLY A 56 -1.55 -17.09 -3.22
N SER A 57 -0.25 -17.08 -2.91
CA SER A 57 0.59 -18.28 -2.71
C SER A 57 0.40 -19.00 -1.37
N MET A 58 -0.50 -18.51 -0.50
CA MET A 58 -0.79 -19.21 0.77
C MET A 58 -1.43 -20.58 0.54
N ARG A 59 -1.09 -21.53 1.42
CA ARG A 59 -1.74 -22.84 1.43
C ARG A 59 -3.25 -22.69 1.65
N PRO A 60 -4.11 -23.52 1.02
CA PRO A 60 -5.57 -23.35 1.08
C PRO A 60 -6.14 -23.26 2.51
N LYS A 61 -5.61 -24.01 3.45
CA LYS A 61 -6.02 -23.98 4.87
C LYS A 61 -5.70 -22.62 5.49
N ALA A 62 -4.43 -22.18 5.42
CA ALA A 62 -4.00 -20.89 5.97
C ALA A 62 -4.73 -19.69 5.32
N LYS A 63 -5.04 -19.81 4.03
CA LYS A 63 -5.81 -18.78 3.32
C LYS A 63 -7.24 -18.67 3.85
N ARG A 64 -7.91 -19.79 4.12
CA ARG A 64 -9.24 -19.81 4.74
C ARG A 64 -9.21 -19.22 6.16
N GLU A 65 -8.26 -19.66 6.98
CA GLU A 65 -8.09 -19.12 8.34
C GLU A 65 -7.90 -17.60 8.32
N ALA A 66 -7.05 -17.09 7.40
CA ALA A 66 -6.86 -15.65 7.24
C ALA A 66 -8.13 -14.93 6.77
N GLN A 67 -8.93 -15.52 5.88
CA GLN A 67 -10.21 -14.97 5.44
C GLN A 67 -11.24 -14.94 6.58
N GLU A 68 -11.30 -15.98 7.39
CA GLU A 68 -12.16 -16.04 8.57
C GLU A 68 -11.74 -14.99 9.62
N ALA A 69 -10.43 -14.81 9.85
CA ALA A 69 -9.90 -13.79 10.75
C ALA A 69 -10.18 -12.33 10.24
N CYS A 70 -10.26 -12.13 8.94
CA CYS A 70 -10.74 -10.85 8.38
C CYS A 70 -12.23 -10.65 8.64
N ALA A 71 -13.05 -11.68 8.43
CA ALA A 71 -14.50 -11.61 8.52
C ALA A 71 -15.00 -11.44 9.97
N ASN A 72 -14.31 -12.02 10.94
CA ASN A 72 -14.67 -11.93 12.36
C ASN A 72 -14.02 -10.74 13.09
N GLY A 73 -13.16 -9.96 12.39
CA GLY A 73 -12.49 -8.78 12.95
C GLY A 73 -11.26 -9.07 13.81
N GLU A 74 -10.78 -10.33 13.85
CA GLU A 74 -9.55 -10.70 14.55
C GLU A 74 -8.33 -9.97 13.96
N TYR A 75 -8.25 -9.88 12.63
CA TYR A 75 -7.27 -9.03 11.97
C TYR A 75 -7.83 -7.62 11.80
N GLN A 76 -7.23 -6.66 12.50
CA GLN A 76 -7.57 -5.25 12.41
C GLN A 76 -6.84 -4.55 11.25
N ALA A 77 -5.58 -4.93 11.00
CA ALA A 77 -4.79 -4.46 9.88
C ALA A 77 -4.39 -5.63 8.96
N VAL A 78 -4.83 -5.62 7.70
CA VAL A 78 -4.62 -6.73 6.77
C VAL A 78 -3.75 -6.30 5.61
N PHE A 79 -2.69 -7.05 5.36
CA PHE A 79 -1.71 -6.80 4.30
C PHE A 79 -1.82 -7.89 3.23
N GLY A 80 -1.70 -7.50 1.96
CA GLY A 80 -1.77 -8.48 0.88
C GLY A 80 -1.68 -7.88 -0.51
N THR A 81 -2.06 -8.69 -1.49
CA THR A 81 -2.18 -8.27 -2.89
C THR A 81 -3.66 -7.99 -3.22
N HIS A 82 -3.99 -7.89 -4.51
CA HIS A 82 -5.38 -7.78 -4.98
C HIS A 82 -6.31 -8.90 -4.46
N ALA A 83 -5.77 -9.96 -3.86
CA ALA A 83 -6.57 -10.98 -3.18
C ALA A 83 -7.45 -10.41 -2.05
N LEU A 84 -7.03 -9.30 -1.41
CA LEU A 84 -7.77 -8.61 -0.34
C LEU A 84 -9.14 -8.08 -0.79
N ILE A 85 -9.29 -7.73 -2.06
CA ILE A 85 -10.52 -7.18 -2.62
C ILE A 85 -11.39 -8.22 -3.35
N SER A 86 -10.95 -9.50 -3.36
CA SER A 86 -11.74 -10.56 -3.98
C SER A 86 -13.08 -10.75 -3.25
N GLU A 87 -14.11 -11.20 -3.96
CA GLU A 87 -15.45 -11.46 -3.39
C GLU A 87 -15.43 -12.42 -2.20
N LYS A 88 -14.43 -13.30 -2.16
CA LYS A 88 -14.26 -14.31 -1.11
C LYS A 88 -13.76 -13.76 0.22
N VAL A 89 -13.31 -12.50 0.28
CA VAL A 89 -12.82 -11.87 1.49
C VAL A 89 -13.89 -10.93 2.03
N ALA A 90 -14.41 -11.22 3.18
CA ALA A 90 -15.31 -10.35 3.93
C ALA A 90 -14.53 -9.63 5.03
N TYR A 91 -14.99 -8.46 5.41
CA TYR A 91 -14.50 -7.69 6.55
C TYR A 91 -15.67 -7.39 7.47
N GLN A 92 -15.41 -7.37 8.77
CA GLN A 92 -16.44 -7.03 9.74
C GLN A 92 -16.81 -5.53 9.67
N LYS A 93 -15.78 -4.66 9.63
CA LYS A 93 -15.93 -3.19 9.57
C LYS A 93 -14.76 -2.54 8.83
N LEU A 94 -14.69 -2.68 7.51
CA LEU A 94 -13.62 -2.07 6.71
C LEU A 94 -13.82 -0.55 6.64
N GLY A 95 -12.87 0.22 7.18
CA GLY A 95 -12.90 1.69 7.20
C GLY A 95 -11.84 2.35 6.31
N LEU A 96 -10.73 1.66 6.03
CA LEU A 96 -9.64 2.20 5.22
C LEU A 96 -9.05 1.15 4.27
N VAL A 97 -8.78 1.57 3.06
CA VAL A 97 -7.98 0.80 2.09
C VAL A 97 -6.80 1.63 1.64
N VAL A 98 -5.60 1.11 1.83
CA VAL A 98 -4.34 1.70 1.36
C VAL A 98 -3.85 0.92 0.15
N THR A 99 -3.44 1.62 -0.91
CA THR A 99 -2.82 1.00 -2.09
C THR A 99 -1.45 1.59 -2.33
N ASP A 100 -0.43 0.74 -2.42
CA ASP A 100 0.93 1.14 -2.76
C ASP A 100 1.23 0.85 -4.23
N GLU A 101 1.96 1.79 -4.90
CA GLU A 101 2.38 1.68 -6.31
C GLU A 101 1.25 1.40 -7.32
N GLN A 102 0.35 2.31 -7.48
CA GLN A 102 -0.97 2.14 -8.11
C GLN A 102 -1.01 2.16 -9.65
N HIS A 103 -0.09 1.65 -10.40
CA HIS A 103 -0.23 1.62 -11.86
C HIS A 103 -1.33 0.68 -12.40
N ARG A 104 -2.03 -0.07 -11.53
CA ARG A 104 -3.03 -1.09 -11.92
C ARG A 104 -4.35 -1.05 -11.17
N PHE A 105 -4.63 0.01 -10.42
CA PHE A 105 -5.88 0.10 -9.66
C PHE A 105 -6.98 0.71 -10.54
N GLY A 106 -7.76 -0.14 -11.24
CA GLY A 106 -8.85 0.28 -12.12
C GLY A 106 -10.13 0.68 -11.38
N VAL A 107 -11.02 1.38 -12.08
CA VAL A 107 -12.34 1.84 -11.61
C VAL A 107 -13.19 0.69 -11.05
N MET A 108 -13.10 -0.52 -11.61
CA MET A 108 -13.84 -1.70 -11.15
C MET A 108 -13.43 -2.15 -9.74
N GLN A 109 -12.20 -1.94 -9.34
CA GLN A 109 -11.74 -2.33 -8.01
C GLN A 109 -12.24 -1.37 -6.93
N ARG A 110 -12.51 -0.11 -7.27
CA ARG A 110 -13.14 0.85 -6.36
C ARG A 110 -14.59 0.49 -6.06
N SER A 111 -15.36 0.10 -7.08
CA SER A 111 -16.76 -0.31 -6.89
C SER A 111 -16.87 -1.55 -6.00
N THR A 112 -15.96 -2.51 -6.15
CA THR A 112 -15.90 -3.70 -5.29
C THR A 112 -15.56 -3.34 -3.85
N LEU A 113 -14.66 -2.36 -3.63
CA LEU A 113 -14.31 -1.87 -2.29
C LEU A 113 -15.44 -1.07 -1.64
N GLN A 114 -16.17 -0.27 -2.44
CA GLN A 114 -17.33 0.48 -1.94
C GLN A 114 -18.41 -0.46 -1.37
N GLN A 115 -18.57 -1.65 -1.97
CA GLN A 115 -19.52 -2.65 -1.49
C GLN A 115 -19.06 -3.38 -0.22
N LYS A 116 -17.77 -3.31 0.13
CA LYS A 116 -17.17 -3.95 1.32
C LYS A 116 -17.12 -3.05 2.55
N GLY A 117 -17.61 -1.83 2.47
CA GLY A 117 -17.68 -0.89 3.59
C GLY A 117 -18.53 -1.42 4.74
N ALA A 118 -18.24 -0.96 5.96
CA ALA A 118 -19.01 -1.27 7.14
C ALA A 118 -20.49 -0.84 6.92
N ASP A 119 -21.40 -1.70 7.27
CA ASP A 119 -22.87 -1.49 7.24
C ASP A 119 -23.52 -1.35 5.85
N GLY A 120 -22.79 -1.57 4.73
CA GLY A 120 -23.34 -1.44 3.38
C GLY A 120 -23.76 -0.01 2.98
N THR A 121 -23.64 0.97 3.88
CA THR A 121 -24.06 2.36 3.68
C THR A 121 -22.92 3.34 3.47
N LYS A 122 -21.69 3.02 3.93
CA LYS A 122 -20.52 3.89 3.79
C LYS A 122 -19.36 3.15 3.15
N ALA A 123 -18.85 3.71 2.07
CA ALA A 123 -17.61 3.23 1.46
C ALA A 123 -16.41 3.46 2.39
N PRO A 124 -15.42 2.54 2.42
CA PRO A 124 -14.18 2.77 3.14
C PRO A 124 -13.41 3.95 2.53
N HIS A 125 -12.64 4.66 3.34
CA HIS A 125 -11.68 5.64 2.86
C HIS A 125 -10.61 4.95 2.01
N VAL A 126 -10.14 5.64 0.97
CA VAL A 126 -9.10 5.10 0.06
C VAL A 126 -7.89 6.02 0.09
N LEU A 127 -6.75 5.49 0.48
CA LEU A 127 -5.45 6.15 0.43
C LEU A 127 -4.60 5.52 -0.67
N VAL A 128 -4.26 6.31 -1.65
CA VAL A 128 -3.43 5.89 -2.78
C VAL A 128 -2.04 6.48 -2.64
N MET A 129 -1.02 5.65 -2.73
CA MET A 129 0.37 6.08 -2.69
C MET A 129 1.08 5.75 -3.99
N SER A 130 1.92 6.66 -4.48
CA SER A 130 2.79 6.42 -5.65
C SER A 130 4.15 7.06 -5.45
N ALA A 131 5.21 6.39 -5.92
CA ALA A 131 6.56 6.96 -5.95
C ALA A 131 6.80 7.80 -7.22
N THR A 132 5.98 7.63 -8.25
CA THR A 132 6.07 8.42 -9.48
C THR A 132 5.24 9.69 -9.34
N PRO A 133 5.81 10.88 -9.65
CA PRO A 133 5.01 12.10 -9.69
C PRO A 133 3.98 11.97 -10.81
N ILE A 134 2.71 11.93 -10.42
CA ILE A 134 1.59 11.97 -11.38
C ILE A 134 1.24 13.45 -11.57
N PRO A 135 1.29 14.00 -12.80
CA PRO A 135 0.86 15.36 -13.05
C PRO A 135 -0.56 15.58 -12.51
N ARG A 136 -0.81 16.69 -11.84
CA ARG A 136 -2.08 17.00 -11.17
C ARG A 136 -3.28 16.85 -12.10
N THR A 137 -3.13 17.26 -13.36
CA THR A 137 -4.16 17.08 -14.40
C THR A 137 -4.45 15.62 -14.70
N LEU A 138 -3.43 14.77 -14.77
CA LEU A 138 -3.60 13.33 -14.98
C LEU A 138 -4.21 12.65 -13.76
N ALA A 139 -3.85 13.08 -12.57
CA ALA A 139 -4.46 12.61 -11.33
C ALA A 139 -5.97 12.93 -11.28
N LEU A 140 -6.37 14.13 -11.67
CA LEU A 140 -7.78 14.52 -11.77
C LEU A 140 -8.55 13.70 -12.81
N ILE A 141 -7.94 13.40 -13.96
CA ILE A 141 -8.56 12.60 -15.02
C ILE A 141 -8.71 11.13 -14.59
N LEU A 142 -7.68 10.57 -13.95
CA LEU A 142 -7.67 9.16 -13.57
C LEU A 142 -8.43 8.87 -12.27
N TYR A 143 -8.49 9.84 -11.37
CA TYR A 143 -8.97 9.63 -9.99
C TYR A 143 -10.11 10.55 -9.58
N GLY A 144 -10.50 11.51 -10.44
CA GLY A 144 -11.67 12.39 -10.35
C GLY A 144 -11.98 13.02 -8.98
N ASP A 145 -12.22 12.17 -7.99
CA ASP A 145 -12.73 12.56 -6.66
C ASP A 145 -11.68 12.45 -5.53
N LEU A 146 -10.38 12.26 -5.85
CA LEU A 146 -9.34 12.16 -4.83
C LEU A 146 -8.59 13.49 -4.65
N ASP A 147 -8.46 13.90 -3.39
CA ASP A 147 -7.54 14.96 -3.01
C ASP A 147 -6.08 14.50 -3.18
N VAL A 148 -5.23 15.39 -3.72
CA VAL A 148 -3.83 15.08 -3.99
C VAL A 148 -2.94 15.83 -3.03
N SER A 149 -2.15 15.10 -2.25
CA SER A 149 -1.07 15.63 -1.41
C SER A 149 0.28 15.24 -1.98
N ILE A 150 1.19 16.20 -2.07
CA ILE A 150 2.54 15.98 -2.61
C ILE A 150 3.55 16.06 -1.47
N VAL A 151 4.41 15.03 -1.37
CA VAL A 151 5.56 15.02 -0.46
C VAL A 151 6.79 15.31 -1.33
N ASP A 152 7.25 16.55 -1.33
CA ASP A 152 8.31 17.08 -2.21
C ASP A 152 9.66 17.26 -1.50
N GLU A 153 9.71 17.08 -0.19
CA GLU A 153 10.97 17.12 0.56
C GLU A 153 11.78 15.83 0.45
N LEU A 154 13.07 15.98 0.26
CA LEU A 154 14.00 14.86 0.30
C LEU A 154 14.24 14.43 1.77
N PRO A 155 14.38 13.11 2.03
CA PRO A 155 14.74 12.63 3.37
C PRO A 155 16.06 13.25 3.86
N PRO A 156 16.19 13.53 5.15
CA PRO A 156 17.44 14.02 5.73
C PRO A 156 18.62 13.11 5.38
N GLY A 157 19.73 13.71 4.96
CA GLY A 157 20.96 12.98 4.59
C GLY A 157 21.00 12.41 3.17
N ARG A 158 19.94 12.58 2.36
CA ARG A 158 19.97 12.16 0.96
C ARG A 158 20.62 13.23 0.10
N THR A 159 21.79 12.94 -0.46
CA THR A 159 22.46 13.79 -1.43
C THR A 159 21.85 13.64 -2.82
N PRO A 160 21.69 14.73 -3.61
CA PRO A 160 21.23 14.66 -4.98
C PRO A 160 22.14 13.78 -5.83
N VAL A 161 21.56 12.90 -6.65
CA VAL A 161 22.32 12.06 -7.59
C VAL A 161 22.78 12.93 -8.75
N LYS A 162 24.10 12.94 -9.03
CA LYS A 162 24.67 13.60 -10.20
C LYS A 162 24.54 12.69 -11.43
N THR A 163 23.62 13.03 -12.32
CA THR A 163 23.46 12.28 -13.58
C THR A 163 24.32 12.92 -14.67
N ARG A 164 25.06 12.11 -15.41
CA ARG A 164 25.87 12.53 -16.55
C ARG A 164 25.58 11.64 -17.76
N VAL A 165 25.44 12.25 -18.92
CA VAL A 165 25.38 11.54 -20.18
C VAL A 165 26.81 11.30 -20.66
N VAL A 166 27.18 10.06 -20.90
CA VAL A 166 28.51 9.68 -21.37
C VAL A 166 28.39 9.27 -22.85
N PRO A 167 29.05 9.95 -23.78
CA PRO A 167 29.07 9.57 -25.19
C PRO A 167 29.82 8.24 -25.37
N GLU A 168 29.46 7.50 -26.44
CA GLU A 168 29.98 6.15 -26.70
C GLU A 168 31.50 6.06 -26.67
N GLU A 169 32.18 7.07 -27.21
CA GLU A 169 33.66 7.18 -27.25
C GLU A 169 34.30 7.15 -25.86
N LYS A 170 33.61 7.61 -24.82
CA LYS A 170 34.10 7.65 -23.42
C LYS A 170 33.60 6.49 -22.55
N ARG A 171 32.87 5.55 -23.13
CA ARG A 171 32.26 4.41 -22.42
C ARG A 171 33.27 3.52 -21.71
N ALA A 172 34.42 3.23 -22.35
CA ALA A 172 35.49 2.43 -21.76
C ALA A 172 36.05 3.07 -20.46
N GLY A 173 36.24 4.41 -20.48
CA GLY A 173 36.70 5.15 -19.29
C GLY A 173 35.66 5.19 -18.18
N MET A 174 34.37 5.23 -18.52
CA MET A 174 33.28 5.17 -17.55
C MET A 174 33.29 3.84 -16.77
N TYR A 175 33.54 2.71 -17.42
CA TYR A 175 33.63 1.41 -16.72
C TYR A 175 34.83 1.34 -15.76
N GLY A 176 35.95 2.02 -16.09
CA GLY A 176 37.07 2.17 -15.19
C GLY A 176 36.71 2.95 -13.92
N PHE A 177 35.94 4.04 -14.07
CA PHE A 177 35.44 4.85 -12.94
C PHE A 177 34.45 4.11 -12.05
N LEU A 178 33.60 3.24 -12.61
CA LEU A 178 32.60 2.47 -11.84
C LEU A 178 33.23 1.32 -11.02
N ARG A 179 34.49 0.96 -11.28
CA ARG A 179 35.21 -0.11 -10.55
C ARG A 179 36.03 0.41 -9.37
N GLN A 180 36.14 1.71 -9.22
CA GLN A 180 36.74 2.37 -8.06
C GLN A 180 35.67 2.61 -6.98
#